data_852f67c2dcf9b9099fe1427f82a21a47
#
_entry.id   852f67c2dcf9b9099fe1427f82a21a47
#
_cell.length_a   1.000
_cell.length_b   1.000
_cell.length_c   1.000
_cell.angle_alpha   90.00
_cell.angle_beta   90.00
_cell.angle_gamma   90.00
#
_symmetry.space_group_name_H-M   'P 1'
#
loop_
_entity.id
_entity.type
_entity.pdbx_description
1 polymer ?
#
loop_
_entity_poly.entity_id
_entity_poly.type
_entity_poly.pdbx_seq_one_letter_code
_entity_poly.pdbx_strand_id
1 'polypeptide(L)'
;MEQNLTIVPLSVNWDGETYLDGIDITIEDFYARLKKSKTLPTTSQPSAGAFTEVYTRLLDEGYDILTMVISSKISGTWDSAIQGAEGLPSDRLIVFNSLQASMPLAIMALITSDAALKGASLLECKNIAVDISERIQTLFVVDTLEYLHKGGRIGAAARYLGTALNLKPILKLQNGAIQPLEKVRTFKKAINRVFDIAEADLGKQGRAFSRFSKTERRACQHCPAALQSEK
;
A
#
# COMPACT_ATOMS: atom_id res chain seq x y z
N MET A 1 -2.61 -22.48 3.57
CA MET A 1 -1.36 -22.34 4.34
C MET A 1 -1.54 -21.17 5.27
N GLU A 2 -1.44 -21.39 6.55
CA GLU A 2 -1.48 -20.36 7.55
C GLU A 2 -0.22 -19.52 7.41
N GLN A 3 -0.38 -18.21 7.18
CA GLN A 3 0.74 -17.29 7.00
C GLN A 3 1.07 -16.68 8.37
N ASN A 4 2.32 -16.74 8.80
CA ASN A 4 2.79 -16.08 10.04
C ASN A 4 2.85 -14.56 9.84
N LEU A 5 1.69 -13.93 9.64
CA LEU A 5 1.57 -12.49 9.46
C LEU A 5 0.70 -11.90 10.58
N THR A 6 1.28 -10.98 11.33
CA THR A 6 0.55 -10.14 12.29
C THR A 6 0.34 -8.76 11.69
N ILE A 7 -0.89 -8.27 11.73
CA ILE A 7 -1.26 -6.96 11.19
C ILE A 7 -1.42 -5.99 12.37
N VAL A 8 -0.76 -4.84 12.27
CA VAL A 8 -1.00 -3.68 13.15
C VAL A 8 -1.88 -2.70 12.39
N PRO A 9 -3.17 -2.57 12.75
CA PRO A 9 -4.15 -1.84 11.97
C PRO A 9 -3.93 -0.32 12.05
N LEU A 10 -4.25 0.40 10.97
CA LEU A 10 -4.44 1.85 10.98
C LEU A 10 -5.74 2.20 11.72
N SER A 11 -5.88 3.46 12.11
CA SER A 11 -7.15 3.99 12.60
C SER A 11 -7.84 4.81 11.52
N VAL A 12 -9.15 4.61 11.38
CA VAL A 12 -10.05 5.42 10.57
C VAL A 12 -10.85 6.32 11.50
N ASN A 13 -10.70 7.64 11.36
CA ASN A 13 -11.40 8.64 12.15
C ASN A 13 -12.53 9.21 11.30
N TRP A 14 -13.79 9.10 11.78
CA TRP A 14 -14.96 9.50 11.02
C TRP A 14 -16.10 9.97 11.93
N ASP A 15 -16.53 11.22 11.76
CA ASP A 15 -17.63 11.83 12.52
C ASP A 15 -17.43 11.79 14.05
N GLY A 16 -16.20 11.95 14.52
CA GLY A 16 -15.84 11.94 15.94
C GLY A 16 -15.58 10.54 16.53
N GLU A 17 -15.74 9.50 15.75
CA GLU A 17 -15.45 8.11 16.14
C GLU A 17 -14.16 7.62 15.49
N THR A 18 -13.51 6.66 16.14
CA THR A 18 -12.27 6.01 15.67
C THR A 18 -12.49 4.52 15.54
N TYR A 19 -12.15 3.97 14.38
CA TYR A 19 -12.29 2.56 14.03
C TYR A 19 -10.92 1.99 13.68
N LEU A 20 -10.62 0.78 14.08
CA LEU A 20 -9.47 0.01 13.59
C LEU A 20 -9.80 -0.56 12.21
N ASP A 21 -8.96 -0.24 11.22
CA ASP A 21 -9.13 -0.63 9.82
C ASP A 21 -9.10 -2.15 9.67
N GLY A 22 -10.17 -2.72 9.09
CA GLY A 22 -10.33 -4.16 8.90
C GLY A 22 -10.71 -4.94 10.16
N ILE A 23 -10.90 -4.28 11.33
CA ILE A 23 -11.34 -4.87 12.60
C ILE A 23 -12.71 -4.31 12.97
N ASP A 24 -12.79 -3.00 13.23
CA ASP A 24 -14.03 -2.35 13.66
C ASP A 24 -14.89 -1.88 12.47
N ILE A 25 -14.27 -1.72 11.31
CA ILE A 25 -14.94 -1.35 10.07
C ILE A 25 -14.43 -2.21 8.90
N THR A 26 -15.33 -2.89 8.22
CA THR A 26 -15.00 -3.67 7.03
C THR A 26 -14.80 -2.77 5.81
N ILE A 27 -14.15 -3.29 4.76
CA ILE A 27 -13.98 -2.58 3.49
C ILE A 27 -15.35 -2.23 2.89
N GLU A 28 -16.29 -3.17 2.94
CA GLU A 28 -17.66 -3.02 2.43
C GLU A 28 -18.41 -1.90 3.17
N ASP A 29 -18.36 -1.91 4.51
CA ASP A 29 -19.02 -0.90 5.35
C ASP A 29 -18.41 0.49 5.15
N PHE A 30 -17.07 0.55 5.07
CA PHE A 30 -16.37 1.80 4.79
C PHE A 30 -16.85 2.45 3.48
N TYR A 31 -16.85 1.71 2.38
CA TYR A 31 -17.28 2.25 1.08
C TYR A 31 -18.80 2.50 1.01
N ALA A 32 -19.61 1.68 1.68
CA ALA A 32 -21.05 1.91 1.77
C ALA A 32 -21.37 3.22 2.52
N ARG A 33 -20.65 3.50 3.61
CA ARG A 33 -20.77 4.75 4.38
C ARG A 33 -20.21 5.92 3.57
N LEU A 34 -19.05 5.78 2.93
CA LEU A 34 -18.41 6.85 2.15
C LEU A 34 -19.30 7.38 1.02
N LYS A 35 -20.07 6.51 0.37
CA LYS A 35 -21.02 6.90 -0.69
C LYS A 35 -22.17 7.78 -0.18
N LYS A 36 -22.52 7.67 1.09
CA LYS A 36 -23.66 8.37 1.70
C LYS A 36 -23.23 9.56 2.58
N SER A 37 -21.99 9.56 3.01
CA SER A 37 -21.48 10.56 3.96
C SER A 37 -21.25 11.91 3.28
N LYS A 38 -21.54 12.99 4.03
CA LYS A 38 -21.17 14.36 3.66
C LYS A 38 -19.77 14.74 4.16
N THR A 39 -19.25 14.00 5.11
CA THR A 39 -17.91 14.18 5.70
C THR A 39 -16.94 13.16 5.11
N LEU A 40 -15.67 13.50 5.07
CA LEU A 40 -14.61 12.59 4.65
C LEU A 40 -13.91 12.02 5.88
N PRO A 41 -13.67 10.70 5.91
CA PRO A 41 -12.83 10.10 6.93
C PRO A 41 -11.39 10.57 6.79
N THR A 42 -10.67 10.57 7.90
CA THR A 42 -9.21 10.68 7.95
C THR A 42 -8.61 9.40 8.51
N THR A 43 -7.32 9.18 8.29
CA THR A 43 -6.63 8.03 8.86
C THR A 43 -5.47 8.47 9.71
N SER A 44 -5.19 7.70 10.77
CA SER A 44 -4.01 7.86 11.61
C SER A 44 -3.17 6.57 11.57
N GLN A 45 -1.84 6.74 11.61
CA GLN A 45 -0.96 5.59 11.78
C GLN A 45 -1.16 4.94 13.16
N PRO A 46 -0.79 3.66 13.32
CA PRO A 46 -0.75 3.03 14.64
C PRO A 46 0.19 3.80 15.57
N SER A 47 -0.11 3.83 16.86
CA SER A 47 0.77 4.46 17.86
C SER A 47 2.05 3.62 18.07
N ALA A 48 3.10 4.25 18.61
CA ALA A 48 4.29 3.53 19.07
C ALA A 48 3.91 2.44 20.08
N GLY A 49 3.00 2.74 21.03
CA GLY A 49 2.54 1.77 22.02
C GLY A 49 1.87 0.54 21.43
N ALA A 50 1.08 0.69 20.34
CA ALA A 50 0.48 -0.45 19.64
C ALA A 50 1.55 -1.36 19.02
N PHE A 51 2.63 -0.79 18.50
CA PHE A 51 3.77 -1.56 18.01
C PHE A 51 4.52 -2.24 19.17
N THR A 52 4.80 -1.52 20.26
CA THR A 52 5.49 -2.08 21.44
C THR A 52 4.74 -3.30 21.99
N GLU A 53 3.42 -3.22 22.11
CA GLU A 53 2.58 -4.32 22.59
C GLU A 53 2.73 -5.57 21.70
N VAL A 54 2.61 -5.39 20.38
CA VAL A 54 2.74 -6.49 19.41
C VAL A 54 4.16 -7.06 19.43
N TYR A 55 5.18 -6.22 19.46
CA TYR A 55 6.58 -6.65 19.47
C TYR A 55 6.91 -7.43 20.71
N THR A 56 6.55 -6.91 21.89
CA THR A 56 6.80 -7.60 23.16
C THR A 56 6.15 -8.97 23.17
N ARG A 57 4.87 -9.05 22.80
CA ARG A 57 4.15 -10.33 22.75
C ARG A 57 4.85 -11.34 21.82
N LEU A 58 5.21 -10.94 20.60
CA LEU A 58 5.84 -11.85 19.64
C LEU A 58 7.25 -12.27 20.06
N LEU A 59 8.03 -11.36 20.68
CA LEU A 59 9.35 -11.69 21.23
C LEU A 59 9.26 -12.66 22.40
N ASP A 60 8.26 -12.51 23.28
CA ASP A 60 7.99 -13.42 24.41
C ASP A 60 7.53 -14.81 23.91
N GLU A 61 6.80 -14.85 22.79
CA GLU A 61 6.43 -16.09 22.08
C GLU A 61 7.62 -16.76 21.38
N GLY A 62 8.79 -16.12 21.37
CA GLY A 62 10.04 -16.66 20.80
C GLY A 62 10.28 -16.32 19.32
N TYR A 63 9.47 -15.46 18.70
CA TYR A 63 9.65 -15.06 17.30
C TYR A 63 10.73 -14.01 17.12
N ASP A 64 11.42 -14.05 15.98
CA ASP A 64 12.13 -12.93 15.42
C ASP A 64 11.19 -12.14 14.51
N ILE A 65 11.31 -10.82 14.48
CA ILE A 65 10.29 -9.94 13.89
C ILE A 65 10.88 -9.11 12.75
N LEU A 66 10.32 -9.26 11.54
CA LEU A 66 10.51 -8.31 10.46
C LEU A 66 9.24 -7.49 10.27
N THR A 67 9.26 -6.24 10.70
CA THR A 67 8.14 -5.31 10.50
C THR A 67 8.29 -4.59 9.16
N MET A 68 7.39 -4.84 8.24
CA MET A 68 7.33 -4.13 6.96
C MET A 68 6.21 -3.11 6.98
N VAL A 69 6.55 -1.84 6.83
CA VAL A 69 5.57 -0.75 6.91
C VAL A 69 5.44 0.01 5.59
N ILE A 70 4.29 0.64 5.42
CA ILE A 70 4.02 1.58 4.33
C ILE A 70 5.10 2.67 4.26
N SER A 71 5.32 3.21 3.06
CA SER A 71 6.33 4.25 2.84
C SER A 71 6.26 5.41 3.84
N SER A 72 7.40 5.75 4.42
CA SER A 72 7.57 6.90 5.32
C SER A 72 7.30 8.26 4.63
N LYS A 73 7.24 8.30 3.29
CA LYS A 73 6.92 9.51 2.52
C LYS A 73 5.42 9.81 2.46
N ILE A 74 4.58 8.85 2.85
CA ILE A 74 3.12 8.99 2.80
C ILE A 74 2.42 8.68 4.12
N SER A 75 3.16 8.13 5.10
CA SER A 75 2.64 7.84 6.45
C SER A 75 3.74 7.91 7.51
N GLY A 76 3.40 8.34 8.71
CA GLY A 76 4.28 8.27 9.90
C GLY A 76 4.36 6.88 10.53
N THR A 77 3.79 5.85 9.93
CA THR A 77 3.81 4.48 10.48
C THR A 77 5.23 3.96 10.73
N TRP A 78 6.18 4.31 9.86
CA TRP A 78 7.59 3.92 10.05
C TRP A 78 8.18 4.52 11.32
N ASP A 79 7.94 5.80 11.58
CA ASP A 79 8.42 6.49 12.79
C ASP A 79 7.78 5.87 14.05
N SER A 80 6.48 5.58 14.01
CA SER A 80 5.78 4.90 15.10
C SER A 80 6.34 3.49 15.37
N ALA A 81 6.65 2.74 14.30
CA ALA A 81 7.22 1.39 14.43
C ALA A 81 8.64 1.42 14.99
N ILE A 82 9.48 2.39 14.60
CA ILE A 82 10.82 2.59 15.17
C ILE A 82 10.74 2.95 16.66
N GLN A 83 9.88 3.92 17.01
CA GLN A 83 9.68 4.31 18.41
C GLN A 83 9.16 3.12 19.26
N GLY A 84 8.25 2.32 18.69
CA GLY A 84 7.74 1.13 19.38
C GLY A 84 8.77 0.02 19.56
N ALA A 85 9.87 0.05 18.81
CA ALA A 85 10.99 -0.88 18.92
C ALA A 85 12.08 -0.41 19.93
N GLU A 86 12.00 0.81 20.44
CA GLU A 86 13.00 1.34 21.37
C GLU A 86 13.06 0.50 22.65
N GLY A 87 14.27 0.11 23.03
CA GLY A 87 14.53 -0.73 24.21
C GLY A 87 14.30 -2.23 24.01
N LEU A 88 13.85 -2.66 22.83
CA LEU A 88 13.70 -4.08 22.48
C LEU A 88 14.96 -4.65 21.80
N PRO A 89 15.17 -5.99 21.80
CA PRO A 89 16.36 -6.62 21.24
C PRO A 89 16.49 -6.35 19.72
N SER A 90 17.47 -5.55 19.32
CA SER A 90 17.69 -5.14 17.94
C SER A 90 18.24 -6.25 17.02
N ASP A 91 18.73 -7.34 17.58
CA ASP A 91 19.14 -8.54 16.87
C ASP A 91 17.96 -9.45 16.49
N ARG A 92 16.81 -9.27 17.15
CA ARG A 92 15.58 -10.05 16.95
C ARG A 92 14.44 -9.25 16.34
N LEU A 93 14.59 -7.94 16.14
CA LEU A 93 13.57 -7.05 15.61
C LEU A 93 14.15 -6.09 14.58
N ILE A 94 13.63 -6.17 13.36
CA ILE A 94 14.00 -5.27 12.25
C ILE A 94 12.75 -4.53 11.78
N VAL A 95 12.81 -3.19 11.73
CA VAL A 95 11.78 -2.36 11.10
C VAL A 95 12.25 -1.97 9.70
N PHE A 96 11.49 -2.31 8.68
CA PHE A 96 11.79 -2.08 7.28
C PHE A 96 10.81 -1.09 6.65
N ASN A 97 11.33 0.04 6.18
CA ASN A 97 10.57 0.98 5.37
C ASN A 97 10.47 0.46 3.94
N SER A 98 9.32 -0.03 3.55
CA SER A 98 9.13 -0.67 2.24
C SER A 98 9.23 0.28 1.06
N LEU A 99 9.08 1.60 1.29
CA LEU A 99 8.85 2.62 0.25
C LEU A 99 7.69 2.29 -0.69
N GLN A 100 6.82 1.38 -0.27
CA GLN A 100 5.67 0.87 -1.00
C GLN A 100 4.37 1.12 -0.24
N ALA A 101 3.25 0.81 -0.86
CA ALA A 101 1.90 0.87 -0.28
C ALA A 101 1.00 -0.18 -0.93
N SER A 102 -0.14 -0.49 -0.27
CA SER A 102 -1.20 -1.34 -0.85
C SER A 102 -0.69 -2.73 -1.31
N MET A 103 -1.16 -3.23 -2.46
CA MET A 103 -0.82 -4.57 -2.96
C MET A 103 0.69 -4.86 -3.10
N PRO A 104 1.55 -3.94 -3.55
CA PRO A 104 3.00 -4.14 -3.57
C PRO A 104 3.59 -4.48 -2.19
N LEU A 105 3.16 -3.79 -1.13
CA LEU A 105 3.57 -4.09 0.24
C LEU A 105 3.04 -5.47 0.68
N ALA A 106 1.79 -5.79 0.36
CA ALA A 106 1.21 -7.10 0.67
C ALA A 106 1.94 -8.25 -0.03
N ILE A 107 2.26 -8.09 -1.32
CA ILE A 107 3.03 -9.09 -2.08
C ILE A 107 4.43 -9.29 -1.45
N MET A 108 5.09 -8.21 -1.06
CA MET A 108 6.38 -8.27 -0.36
C MET A 108 6.26 -9.06 0.94
N ALA A 109 5.25 -8.77 1.75
CA ALA A 109 5.00 -9.47 3.01
C ALA A 109 4.73 -10.96 2.80
N LEU A 110 3.93 -11.32 1.80
CA LEU A 110 3.61 -12.71 1.46
C LEU A 110 4.84 -13.51 1.02
N ILE A 111 5.67 -12.94 0.11
CA ILE A 111 6.88 -13.61 -0.38
C ILE A 111 7.89 -13.79 0.76
N THR A 112 8.04 -12.78 1.60
CA THR A 112 8.97 -12.83 2.75
C THR A 112 8.48 -13.82 3.81
N SER A 113 7.17 -13.85 4.09
CA SER A 113 6.57 -14.84 5.01
C SER A 113 6.74 -16.27 4.49
N ASP A 114 6.58 -16.51 3.19
CA ASP A 114 6.81 -17.84 2.59
C ASP A 114 8.29 -18.27 2.72
N ALA A 115 9.23 -17.33 2.59
CA ALA A 115 10.66 -17.61 2.82
C ALA A 115 10.94 -17.95 4.30
N ALA A 116 10.35 -17.22 5.25
CA ALA A 116 10.46 -17.49 6.68
C ALA A 116 9.91 -18.87 7.05
N LEU A 117 8.75 -19.25 6.50
CA LEU A 117 8.17 -20.60 6.68
C LEU A 117 9.06 -21.73 6.14
N LYS A 118 9.94 -21.41 5.18
CA LYS A 118 10.94 -22.33 4.63
C LYS A 118 12.27 -22.30 5.39
N GLY A 119 12.35 -21.57 6.48
CA GLY A 119 13.52 -21.54 7.38
C GLY A 119 14.50 -20.40 7.10
N ALA A 120 14.14 -19.39 6.30
CA ALA A 120 14.99 -18.22 6.12
C ALA A 120 15.11 -17.43 7.45
N SER A 121 16.34 -17.03 7.78
CA SER A 121 16.65 -16.19 8.93
C SER A 121 16.06 -14.77 8.79
N LEU A 122 15.99 -14.04 9.89
CA LEU A 122 15.52 -12.65 9.92
C LEU A 122 16.28 -11.76 8.91
N LEU A 123 17.62 -11.93 8.83
CA LEU A 123 18.44 -11.16 7.89
C LEU A 123 18.19 -11.54 6.43
N GLU A 124 18.00 -12.82 6.14
CA GLU A 124 17.63 -13.28 4.80
C GLU A 124 16.25 -12.75 4.40
N CYS A 125 15.27 -12.79 5.29
CA CYS A 125 13.96 -12.20 5.08
C CYS A 125 14.04 -10.69 4.78
N LYS A 126 14.86 -9.94 5.54
CA LYS A 126 15.12 -8.53 5.25
C LYS A 126 15.71 -8.33 3.85
N ASN A 127 16.71 -9.13 3.48
CA ASN A 127 17.37 -9.02 2.16
C ASN A 127 16.41 -9.32 1.02
N ILE A 128 15.51 -10.29 1.19
CA ILE A 128 14.41 -10.56 0.26
C ILE A 128 13.49 -9.36 0.12
N ALA A 129 13.09 -8.73 1.23
CA ALA A 129 12.24 -7.55 1.23
C ALA A 129 12.92 -6.37 0.51
N VAL A 130 14.24 -6.17 0.71
CA VAL A 130 15.03 -5.15 0.01
C VAL A 130 15.02 -5.41 -1.50
N ASP A 131 15.38 -6.62 -1.94
CA ASP A 131 15.41 -6.99 -3.35
C ASP A 131 14.04 -6.80 -4.04
N ILE A 132 12.95 -7.18 -3.37
CA ILE A 132 11.60 -6.95 -3.89
C ILE A 132 11.31 -5.45 -3.99
N SER A 133 11.63 -4.66 -2.95
CA SER A 133 11.38 -3.21 -2.92
C SER A 133 12.06 -2.48 -4.08
N GLU A 134 13.26 -2.89 -4.45
CA GLU A 134 14.03 -2.31 -5.56
C GLU A 134 13.47 -2.69 -6.94
N ARG A 135 12.83 -3.85 -7.05
CA ARG A 135 12.32 -4.37 -8.32
C ARG A 135 10.84 -4.13 -8.57
N ILE A 136 10.08 -3.86 -7.52
CA ILE A 136 8.64 -3.67 -7.63
C ILE A 136 8.32 -2.27 -8.13
N GLN A 137 7.45 -2.19 -9.15
CA GLN A 137 6.94 -0.92 -9.64
C GLN A 137 5.45 -0.80 -9.33
N THR A 138 5.08 0.33 -8.74
CA THR A 138 3.69 0.62 -8.39
C THR A 138 3.13 1.68 -9.32
N LEU A 139 2.21 1.27 -10.18
CA LEU A 139 1.43 2.14 -11.06
C LEU A 139 -0.03 2.09 -10.65
N PHE A 140 -0.69 3.23 -10.60
CA PHE A 140 -2.12 3.28 -10.26
C PHE A 140 -2.83 4.45 -10.93
N VAL A 141 -4.14 4.33 -11.04
CA VAL A 141 -5.02 5.35 -11.61
C VAL A 141 -6.03 5.75 -10.54
N VAL A 142 -6.29 7.03 -10.43
CA VAL A 142 -7.36 7.54 -9.58
C VAL A 142 -8.40 8.29 -10.41
N ASP A 143 -9.63 8.23 -9.98
CA ASP A 143 -10.71 8.96 -10.63
C ASP A 143 -10.58 10.46 -10.43
N THR A 144 -10.15 10.86 -9.22
CA THR A 144 -9.91 12.24 -8.83
C THR A 144 -8.67 12.33 -7.94
N LEU A 145 -7.97 13.45 -8.01
CA LEU A 145 -6.86 13.78 -7.11
C LEU A 145 -7.34 14.38 -5.78
N GLU A 146 -8.63 14.63 -5.64
CA GLU A 146 -9.22 15.33 -4.51
C GLU A 146 -8.87 14.68 -3.18
N TYR A 147 -9.04 13.35 -3.07
CA TYR A 147 -8.77 12.63 -1.82
C TYR A 147 -7.28 12.59 -1.48
N LEU A 148 -6.41 12.47 -2.48
CA LEU A 148 -4.96 12.57 -2.29
C LEU A 148 -4.55 13.97 -1.83
N HIS A 149 -5.21 15.00 -2.35
CA HIS A 149 -4.95 16.39 -1.97
C HIS A 149 -5.44 16.67 -0.55
N LYS A 150 -6.71 16.36 -0.25
CA LYS A 150 -7.28 16.56 1.08
C LYS A 150 -6.55 15.76 2.16
N GLY A 151 -6.09 14.55 1.80
CA GLY A 151 -5.28 13.72 2.68
C GLY A 151 -3.82 14.16 2.83
N GLY A 152 -3.34 15.11 2.02
CA GLY A 152 -1.93 15.54 2.05
C GLY A 152 -0.94 14.56 1.40
N ARG A 153 -1.41 13.50 0.74
CA ARG A 153 -0.56 12.48 0.08
C ARG A 153 -0.43 12.68 -1.42
N ILE A 154 -0.84 13.82 -1.94
CA ILE A 154 -0.83 14.12 -3.39
C ILE A 154 0.58 14.17 -4.00
N GLY A 155 1.62 14.48 -3.20
CA GLY A 155 3.01 14.57 -3.66
C GLY A 155 3.15 15.50 -4.87
N ALA A 156 4.05 15.16 -5.80
CA ALA A 156 4.26 15.96 -7.01
C ALA A 156 3.07 15.91 -8.00
N ALA A 157 2.06 15.05 -7.78
CA ALA A 157 0.83 15.05 -8.57
C ALA A 157 -0.01 16.32 -8.35
N ALA A 158 0.31 17.16 -7.34
CA ALA A 158 -0.28 18.47 -7.12
C ALA A 158 -0.23 19.37 -8.37
N ARG A 159 0.79 19.23 -9.23
CA ARG A 159 0.89 19.95 -10.50
C ARG A 159 -0.24 19.65 -11.49
N TYR A 160 -1.03 18.61 -11.23
CA TYR A 160 -2.21 18.24 -12.03
C TYR A 160 -3.52 18.83 -11.48
N LEU A 161 -3.50 19.45 -10.28
CA LEU A 161 -4.66 20.17 -9.76
C LEU A 161 -5.00 21.36 -10.66
N GLY A 162 -6.30 21.63 -10.82
CA GLY A 162 -6.78 22.73 -11.66
C GLY A 162 -6.60 22.55 -13.17
N THR A 163 -6.04 21.43 -13.63
CA THR A 163 -6.03 21.11 -15.06
C THR A 163 -7.40 20.58 -15.49
N ALA A 164 -7.69 20.65 -16.83
CA ALA A 164 -9.01 20.39 -17.41
C ALA A 164 -9.82 19.30 -16.73
N LEU A 165 -11.12 19.58 -16.52
CA LEU A 165 -12.11 18.65 -15.97
C LEU A 165 -12.06 17.29 -16.71
N ASN A 166 -12.19 16.19 -15.96
CA ASN A 166 -12.30 14.81 -16.44
C ASN A 166 -11.02 14.14 -16.98
N LEU A 167 -9.82 14.60 -16.60
CA LEU A 167 -8.62 13.81 -16.88
C LEU A 167 -8.40 12.76 -15.78
N LYS A 168 -8.02 11.56 -16.20
CA LYS A 168 -7.65 10.44 -15.32
C LYS A 168 -6.13 10.38 -15.22
N PRO A 169 -5.54 10.78 -14.09
CA PRO A 169 -4.09 10.73 -13.91
C PRO A 169 -3.62 9.29 -13.71
N ILE A 170 -2.55 8.94 -14.39
CA ILE A 170 -1.75 7.76 -14.11
C ILE A 170 -0.62 8.22 -13.19
N LEU A 171 -0.53 7.57 -12.05
CA LEU A 171 0.42 7.88 -10.99
C LEU A 171 1.34 6.68 -10.77
N LYS A 172 2.51 6.94 -10.22
CA LYS A 172 3.43 5.92 -9.74
C LYS A 172 3.91 6.23 -8.33
N LEU A 173 4.28 5.21 -7.61
CA LEU A 173 5.08 5.36 -6.40
C LEU A 173 6.56 5.28 -6.81
N GLN A 174 7.32 6.32 -6.53
CA GLN A 174 8.75 6.39 -6.84
C GLN A 174 9.50 6.91 -5.63
N ASN A 175 10.48 6.15 -5.16
CA ASN A 175 11.22 6.45 -3.93
C ASN A 175 10.28 6.74 -2.75
N GLY A 176 9.20 5.98 -2.65
CA GLY A 176 8.20 6.09 -1.60
C GLY A 176 7.20 7.23 -1.72
N ALA A 177 7.32 8.12 -2.72
CA ALA A 177 6.43 9.27 -2.91
C ALA A 177 5.57 9.13 -4.17
N ILE A 178 4.36 9.70 -4.12
CA ILE A 178 3.44 9.72 -5.26
C ILE A 178 3.95 10.72 -6.31
N GLN A 179 4.19 10.21 -7.53
CA GLN A 179 4.65 10.96 -8.68
C GLN A 179 3.63 10.86 -9.82
N PRO A 180 3.36 11.96 -10.53
CA PRO A 180 2.53 11.93 -11.71
C PRO A 180 3.32 11.38 -12.90
N LEU A 181 2.70 10.48 -13.66
CA LEU A 181 3.30 9.89 -14.85
C LEU A 181 2.68 10.45 -16.14
N GLU A 182 1.40 10.19 -16.35
CA GLU A 182 0.65 10.63 -17.54
C GLU A 182 -0.76 11.07 -17.16
N LYS A 183 -1.47 11.72 -18.09
CA LYS A 183 -2.90 12.05 -18.00
C LYS A 183 -3.63 11.53 -19.23
N VAL A 184 -4.76 10.87 -19.04
CA VAL A 184 -5.62 10.40 -20.12
C VAL A 184 -7.08 10.80 -19.88
N ARG A 185 -7.90 10.76 -20.93
CA ARG A 185 -9.27 11.28 -20.85
C ARG A 185 -10.27 10.33 -20.20
N THR A 186 -10.02 9.02 -20.20
CA THR A 186 -10.97 8.05 -19.69
C THR A 186 -10.26 7.00 -18.83
N PHE A 187 -10.97 6.46 -17.84
CA PHE A 187 -10.45 5.42 -16.97
C PHE A 187 -10.01 4.16 -17.74
N LYS A 188 -10.82 3.74 -18.74
CA LYS A 188 -10.48 2.60 -19.60
C LYS A 188 -9.16 2.81 -20.36
N LYS A 189 -8.94 4.02 -20.91
CA LYS A 189 -7.66 4.35 -21.57
C LYS A 189 -6.50 4.38 -20.58
N ALA A 190 -6.74 4.86 -19.33
CA ALA A 190 -5.72 4.87 -18.30
C ALA A 190 -5.27 3.45 -17.93
N ILE A 191 -6.20 2.54 -17.70
CA ILE A 191 -5.91 1.14 -17.40
C ILE A 191 -5.12 0.47 -18.54
N ASN A 192 -5.56 0.62 -19.80
CA ASN A 192 -4.81 0.07 -20.94
C ASN A 192 -3.38 0.63 -20.98
N ARG A 193 -3.24 1.94 -20.75
CA ARG A 193 -1.94 2.59 -20.77
C ARG A 193 -1.02 2.11 -19.64
N VAL A 194 -1.55 1.83 -18.45
CA VAL A 194 -0.79 1.21 -17.35
C VAL A 194 -0.23 -0.15 -17.78
N PHE A 195 -1.02 -0.97 -18.45
CA PHE A 195 -0.52 -2.26 -18.98
C PHE A 195 0.56 -2.07 -20.05
N ASP A 196 0.39 -1.12 -20.98
CA ASP A 196 1.41 -0.85 -22.02
C ASP A 196 2.75 -0.41 -21.37
N ILE A 197 2.68 0.43 -20.33
CA ILE A 197 3.87 0.89 -19.60
C ILE A 197 4.53 -0.30 -18.88
N ALA A 198 3.76 -1.12 -18.18
CA ALA A 198 4.26 -2.28 -17.47
C ALA A 198 4.92 -3.29 -18.43
N GLU A 199 4.30 -3.57 -19.58
CA GLU A 199 4.86 -4.46 -20.60
C GLU A 199 6.18 -3.90 -21.18
N ALA A 200 6.24 -2.60 -21.45
CA ALA A 200 7.45 -1.95 -21.98
C ALA A 200 8.62 -1.98 -20.98
N ASP A 201 8.33 -1.79 -19.70
CA ASP A 201 9.37 -1.79 -18.65
C ASP A 201 9.88 -3.20 -18.37
N LEU A 202 8.99 -4.20 -18.38
CA LEU A 202 9.35 -5.61 -18.20
C LEU A 202 10.15 -6.16 -19.39
N GLY A 203 9.80 -5.77 -20.61
CA GLY A 203 10.53 -6.13 -21.82
C GLY A 203 11.96 -5.64 -21.82
N LYS A 204 12.23 -4.44 -21.28
CA LYS A 204 13.58 -3.87 -21.14
C LYS A 204 14.47 -4.61 -20.14
N GLN A 205 13.86 -5.23 -19.13
CA GLN A 205 14.60 -5.93 -18.06
C GLN A 205 14.86 -7.42 -18.35
N GLY A 206 14.49 -7.91 -19.54
CA GLY A 206 14.69 -9.32 -19.92
C GLY A 206 13.92 -10.32 -19.05
N ARG A 207 12.91 -9.88 -18.30
CA ARG A 207 12.13 -10.71 -17.38
C ARG A 207 10.88 -11.24 -18.09
N ALA A 208 10.66 -12.55 -17.95
CA ALA A 208 9.45 -13.18 -18.44
C ALA A 208 8.24 -12.67 -17.64
N PHE A 209 7.40 -11.90 -18.28
CA PHE A 209 6.08 -11.59 -17.80
C PHE A 209 5.13 -12.72 -18.22
N SER A 210 4.43 -13.34 -17.26
CA SER A 210 3.27 -14.12 -17.66
C SER A 210 2.27 -13.13 -18.27
N ARG A 211 2.04 -13.24 -19.57
CA ARG A 211 1.05 -12.43 -20.28
C ARG A 211 -0.27 -12.51 -19.52
N PHE A 212 -0.69 -11.42 -18.92
CA PHE A 212 -2.09 -11.27 -18.56
C PHE A 212 -2.89 -11.50 -19.84
N SER A 213 -3.68 -12.55 -19.85
CA SER A 213 -4.53 -12.86 -20.99
C SER A 213 -5.50 -11.70 -21.22
N LYS A 214 -6.05 -11.58 -22.45
CA LYS A 214 -7.13 -10.60 -22.70
C LYS A 214 -8.30 -10.75 -21.72
N THR A 215 -8.49 -11.94 -21.18
CA THR A 215 -9.51 -12.27 -20.18
C THR A 215 -9.19 -11.67 -18.82
N GLU A 216 -7.93 -11.72 -18.37
CA GLU A 216 -7.48 -11.13 -17.10
C GLU A 216 -7.47 -9.60 -17.17
N ARG A 217 -7.12 -9.00 -18.31
CA ARG A 217 -7.31 -7.57 -18.57
C ARG A 217 -8.79 -7.15 -18.47
N ARG A 218 -9.72 -8.00 -18.91
CA ARG A 218 -11.16 -7.77 -18.76
C ARG A 218 -11.61 -7.90 -17.31
N ALA A 219 -11.12 -8.87 -16.56
CA ALA A 219 -11.43 -9.04 -15.14
C ALA A 219 -10.95 -7.83 -14.31
N CYS A 220 -9.76 -7.30 -14.59
CA CYS A 220 -9.28 -6.07 -13.96
C CYS A 220 -10.10 -4.83 -14.35
N GLN A 221 -10.68 -4.79 -15.57
CA GLN A 221 -11.60 -3.73 -16.02
C GLN A 221 -12.99 -3.86 -15.37
N HIS A 222 -13.35 -5.04 -14.89
CA HIS A 222 -14.62 -5.35 -14.21
C HIS A 222 -14.44 -5.55 -12.71
N CYS A 223 -13.22 -5.45 -12.17
CA CYS A 223 -13.05 -5.26 -10.74
C CYS A 223 -13.93 -4.06 -10.38
N PRO A 224 -14.92 -4.21 -9.49
CA PRO A 224 -15.76 -3.09 -9.14
C PRO A 224 -14.81 -2.04 -8.58
N ALA A 225 -14.47 -1.06 -9.39
CA ALA A 225 -13.95 0.17 -8.88
C ALA A 225 -15.04 0.65 -7.96
N ALA A 226 -14.83 0.50 -6.66
CA ALA A 226 -15.79 0.84 -5.62
C ALA A 226 -16.11 2.34 -5.59
N LEU A 227 -15.96 3.03 -6.72
CA LEU A 227 -16.18 4.45 -6.93
C LEU A 227 -16.56 4.73 -8.40
N GLN A 228 -17.45 3.95 -9.01
CA GLN A 228 -18.24 4.50 -10.07
C GLN A 228 -19.37 5.27 -9.43
N SER A 229 -19.21 6.57 -9.30
CA SER A 229 -20.32 7.49 -9.10
C SER A 229 -21.21 7.39 -10.35
N GLU A 230 -22.24 6.57 -10.29
CA GLU A 230 -23.40 6.80 -11.12
C GLU A 230 -24.03 8.13 -10.68
N LYS A 231 -24.22 9.01 -11.68
CA LYS A 231 -24.98 10.23 -11.54
C LYS A 231 -26.44 9.92 -11.27
#